data_592dccae2660e9a87941e1812c7f859c
#
_entry.id   592dccae2660e9a87941e1812c7f859c
#
_cell.length_a   1.000
_cell.length_b   1.000
_cell.length_c   1.000
_cell.angle_alpha   90.00
_cell.angle_beta   90.00
_cell.angle_gamma   90.00
#
_symmetry.space_group_name_H-M   'P 1'
#
loop_
_entity.id
_entity.type
_entity.pdbx_description
1 polymer ?
#
loop_
_entity_poly.entity_id
_entity_poly.type
_entity_poly.pdbx_seq_one_letter_code
_entity_poly.pdbx_strand_id
1 'polypeptide(L)'
;MYRVVGASGAGHVMDVSYDMTTRRLAVPYLWLVVNPVAGPKYLAVREHLRRRVAALPELTVLPPEPVLCAEYGVSRITLRRAVDGLVADGHLVREQGRGTYVTRPAIRHEYRESFVHRIAGFSSVMSEQGAQVGTKVLTQRIGPAPAAVAAELNLDGASDVVELERLRSVDGEPNHVAHSFLPAALFPRAAEQDFSNGSLYDFLRREYAADLAHARIVVDVGTAAPDEADLLRIVAGSPLLVVRTTVRDTGGRPLVHSYSRLRPDVSQVEFEVSVGGR
;
A
#
# COMPACT_ATOMS: atom_id res chain seq x y z
N MET A 1 27.02 11.95 -24.71
CA MET A 1 27.70 10.84 -24.06
C MET A 1 27.68 11.11 -22.56
N TYR A 2 26.77 10.53 -21.82
CA TYR A 2 26.70 10.68 -20.37
C TYR A 2 27.04 9.35 -19.70
N ARG A 3 27.95 9.39 -18.77
CA ARG A 3 28.46 8.23 -18.03
C ARG A 3 27.77 8.17 -16.69
N VAL A 4 27.01 7.11 -16.43
CA VAL A 4 26.44 6.84 -15.09
C VAL A 4 27.30 5.75 -14.43
N VAL A 5 27.97 6.09 -13.34
CA VAL A 5 28.76 5.16 -12.54
C VAL A 5 27.90 4.71 -11.38
N GLY A 6 27.46 3.46 -11.38
CA GLY A 6 26.81 2.80 -10.24
C GLY A 6 27.80 1.87 -9.56
N ALA A 7 28.11 2.11 -8.29
CA ALA A 7 28.96 1.25 -7.50
C ALA A 7 28.13 0.08 -6.92
N SER A 8 28.38 -1.14 -7.38
CA SER A 8 27.98 -2.38 -6.72
C SER A 8 29.23 -3.15 -6.30
N GLY A 9 29.22 -3.67 -5.10
CA GLY A 9 30.37 -4.23 -4.40
C GLY A 9 30.96 -5.54 -4.93
N ALA A 10 31.06 -5.70 -6.22
CA ALA A 10 31.85 -6.76 -6.86
C ALA A 10 32.28 -6.24 -8.24
N GLY A 11 33.42 -5.66 -8.31
CA GLY A 11 34.32 -5.20 -9.38
C GLY A 11 34.01 -5.46 -10.86
N HIS A 12 32.76 -5.32 -11.34
CA HIS A 12 32.42 -5.36 -12.76
C HIS A 12 31.78 -4.05 -13.16
N VAL A 13 32.52 -3.25 -13.96
CA VAL A 13 32.01 -2.05 -14.62
C VAL A 13 31.23 -2.51 -15.85
N MET A 14 29.90 -2.25 -15.86
CA MET A 14 29.10 -2.44 -17.07
C MET A 14 29.12 -1.14 -17.88
N ASP A 15 29.64 -1.20 -19.11
CA ASP A 15 29.56 -0.13 -20.08
C ASP A 15 28.20 -0.22 -20.81
N VAL A 16 27.32 0.73 -20.58
CA VAL A 16 26.02 0.83 -21.27
C VAL A 16 26.17 1.89 -22.35
N SER A 17 26.35 1.46 -23.59
CA SER A 17 26.32 2.35 -24.75
C SER A 17 24.89 2.62 -25.19
N TYR A 18 24.49 3.89 -25.24
CA TYR A 18 23.18 4.35 -25.74
C TYR A 18 23.33 4.77 -27.20
N ASP A 19 22.65 4.06 -28.10
CA ASP A 19 22.57 4.43 -29.52
C ASP A 19 21.31 5.31 -29.73
N MET A 20 21.55 6.58 -30.00
CA MET A 20 20.54 7.59 -30.28
C MET A 20 19.77 7.38 -31.60
N THR A 21 20.29 6.55 -32.49
CA THR A 21 19.72 6.39 -33.84
C THR A 21 18.61 5.33 -33.89
N THR A 22 18.57 4.38 -32.97
CA THR A 22 17.60 3.27 -33.01
C THR A 22 16.54 3.29 -31.91
N ARG A 23 16.63 4.19 -30.91
CA ARG A 23 15.73 4.26 -29.74
C ARG A 23 15.53 2.92 -29.02
N ARG A 24 16.46 2.00 -29.12
CA ARG A 24 16.40 0.68 -28.46
C ARG A 24 17.25 0.68 -27.20
N LEU A 25 16.60 0.53 -26.05
CA LEU A 25 17.26 0.17 -24.80
C LEU A 25 17.45 -1.36 -24.82
N ALA A 26 18.65 -1.84 -25.10
CA ALA A 26 19.01 -3.22 -24.92
C ALA A 26 19.31 -3.46 -23.43
N VAL A 27 18.42 -4.13 -22.71
CA VAL A 27 18.70 -4.63 -21.36
C VAL A 27 19.20 -6.07 -21.51
N PRO A 28 20.40 -6.40 -20.99
CA PRO A 28 20.94 -7.74 -21.17
C PRO A 28 20.02 -8.82 -20.55
N TYR A 29 19.78 -9.87 -21.30
CA TYR A 29 19.11 -11.11 -20.93
C TYR A 29 19.59 -11.76 -19.60
N LEU A 30 20.76 -11.35 -19.13
CA LEU A 30 21.44 -11.90 -17.96
C LEU A 30 20.75 -11.62 -16.62
N TRP A 31 19.87 -10.63 -16.55
CA TRP A 31 19.29 -10.21 -15.27
C TRP A 31 18.23 -11.18 -14.72
N LEU A 32 17.45 -11.83 -15.60
CA LEU A 32 16.44 -12.82 -15.20
C LEU A 32 17.02 -14.16 -14.76
N VAL A 33 18.26 -14.45 -15.18
CA VAL A 33 18.97 -15.70 -14.85
C VAL A 33 19.67 -15.62 -13.48
N VAL A 34 20.00 -14.41 -13.02
CA VAL A 34 20.83 -14.20 -11.81
C VAL A 34 19.97 -14.02 -10.54
N ASN A 35 18.66 -13.71 -10.67
CA ASN A 35 17.76 -13.61 -9.53
C ASN A 35 16.52 -14.49 -9.73
N PRO A 36 16.52 -15.75 -9.27
CA PRO A 36 15.31 -16.54 -9.20
C PRO A 36 14.41 -15.93 -8.12
N VAL A 37 13.51 -15.05 -8.53
CA VAL A 37 12.41 -14.60 -7.66
C VAL A 37 11.57 -15.85 -7.38
N ALA A 38 11.49 -16.26 -6.13
CA ALA A 38 10.61 -17.34 -5.69
C ALA A 38 9.16 -16.87 -5.92
N GLY A 39 8.55 -17.33 -7.05
CA GLY A 39 7.19 -16.96 -7.40
C GLY A 39 6.86 -17.21 -8.87
N PRO A 40 5.60 -17.06 -9.29
CA PRO A 40 5.19 -17.22 -10.69
C PRO A 40 5.93 -16.24 -11.61
N LYS A 41 6.54 -16.76 -12.70
CA LYS A 41 7.36 -15.96 -13.64
C LYS A 41 6.70 -14.68 -14.14
N TYR A 42 5.35 -14.66 -14.27
CA TYR A 42 4.62 -13.48 -14.73
C TYR A 42 4.73 -12.29 -13.74
N LEU A 43 4.87 -12.54 -12.44
CA LEU A 43 5.03 -11.48 -11.43
C LEU A 43 6.39 -10.78 -11.58
N ALA A 44 7.47 -11.55 -11.81
CA ALA A 44 8.79 -10.99 -12.06
C ALA A 44 8.81 -10.14 -13.34
N VAL A 45 8.16 -10.64 -14.41
CA VAL A 45 8.02 -9.89 -15.68
C VAL A 45 7.19 -8.62 -15.48
N ARG A 46 6.06 -8.70 -14.74
CA ARG A 46 5.20 -7.53 -14.43
C ARG A 46 6.00 -6.46 -13.68
N GLU A 47 6.74 -6.83 -12.65
CA GLU A 47 7.52 -5.89 -11.85
C GLU A 47 8.65 -5.24 -12.68
N HIS A 48 9.35 -6.02 -13.50
CA HIS A 48 10.39 -5.46 -14.38
C HIS A 48 9.80 -4.51 -15.44
N LEU A 49 8.68 -4.90 -16.06
CA LEU A 49 7.93 -4.04 -16.99
C LEU A 49 7.42 -2.77 -16.29
N ARG A 50 6.92 -2.87 -15.05
CA ARG A 50 6.45 -1.72 -14.28
C ARG A 50 7.55 -0.69 -14.09
N ARG A 51 8.75 -1.12 -13.68
CA ARG A 51 9.91 -0.23 -13.52
C ARG A 51 10.32 0.41 -14.85
N ARG A 52 10.33 -0.38 -15.92
CA ARG A 52 10.64 0.11 -17.26
C ARG A 52 9.62 1.17 -17.71
N VAL A 53 8.34 0.90 -17.55
CA VAL A 53 7.24 1.79 -17.92
C VAL A 53 7.28 3.09 -17.12
N ALA A 54 7.59 3.01 -15.81
CA ALA A 54 7.73 4.19 -14.95
C ALA A 54 8.83 5.17 -15.40
N ALA A 55 9.87 4.66 -16.09
CA ALA A 55 10.97 5.48 -16.62
C ALA A 55 10.70 6.04 -18.03
N LEU A 56 9.62 5.63 -18.71
CA LEU A 56 9.27 6.07 -20.06
C LEU A 56 8.29 7.25 -20.03
N PRO A 57 8.31 8.15 -21.03
CA PRO A 57 7.28 9.17 -21.19
C PRO A 57 5.90 8.55 -21.39
N GLU A 58 4.86 9.25 -20.95
CA GLU A 58 3.49 8.90 -21.25
C GLU A 58 3.25 8.84 -22.78
N LEU A 59 2.32 7.97 -23.23
CA LEU A 59 2.03 7.68 -24.64
C LEU A 59 3.18 6.98 -25.40
N THR A 60 4.26 6.58 -24.73
CA THR A 60 5.29 5.75 -25.36
C THR A 60 4.71 4.37 -25.72
N VAL A 61 4.84 3.95 -26.98
CA VAL A 61 4.40 2.64 -27.46
C VAL A 61 5.38 1.57 -26.97
N LEU A 62 4.87 0.51 -26.34
CA LEU A 62 5.68 -0.66 -26.00
C LEU A 62 6.06 -1.46 -27.26
N PRO A 63 7.22 -2.15 -27.23
CA PRO A 63 7.55 -3.12 -28.26
C PRO A 63 6.46 -4.18 -28.43
N PRO A 64 6.26 -4.72 -29.65
CA PRO A 64 5.30 -5.80 -29.88
C PRO A 64 5.52 -7.02 -28.99
N GLU A 65 4.43 -7.71 -28.61
CA GLU A 65 4.48 -8.90 -27.74
C GLU A 65 5.57 -9.92 -28.13
N PRO A 66 5.79 -10.27 -29.43
CA PRO A 66 6.85 -11.21 -29.80
C PRO A 66 8.25 -10.72 -29.42
N VAL A 67 8.49 -9.41 -29.51
CA VAL A 67 9.78 -8.81 -29.14
C VAL A 67 9.96 -8.87 -27.61
N LEU A 68 8.93 -8.51 -26.85
CA LEU A 68 8.96 -8.61 -25.40
C LEU A 68 9.09 -10.06 -24.91
N CYS A 69 8.41 -11.03 -25.56
CA CYS A 69 8.57 -12.44 -25.24
C CYS A 69 10.04 -12.91 -25.42
N ALA A 70 10.67 -12.50 -26.51
CA ALA A 70 12.08 -12.82 -26.75
C ALA A 70 13.01 -12.13 -25.75
N GLU A 71 12.72 -10.87 -25.44
CA GLU A 71 13.50 -10.05 -24.50
C GLU A 71 13.45 -10.60 -23.06
N TYR A 72 12.28 -11.03 -22.61
CA TYR A 72 12.07 -11.58 -21.26
C TYR A 72 12.25 -13.10 -21.16
N GLY A 73 12.42 -13.80 -22.27
CA GLY A 73 12.56 -15.26 -22.29
C GLY A 73 11.31 -16.00 -21.75
N VAL A 74 10.11 -15.47 -22.03
CA VAL A 74 8.85 -16.01 -21.52
C VAL A 74 7.85 -16.31 -22.63
N SER A 75 6.88 -17.19 -22.33
CA SER A 75 5.77 -17.48 -23.24
C SER A 75 4.83 -16.26 -23.40
N ARG A 76 4.08 -16.24 -24.52
CA ARG A 76 3.06 -15.20 -24.77
C ARG A 76 2.02 -15.13 -23.65
N ILE A 77 1.62 -16.28 -23.09
CA ILE A 77 0.65 -16.33 -21.98
C ILE A 77 1.21 -15.64 -20.74
N THR A 78 2.48 -15.90 -20.40
CA THR A 78 3.16 -15.29 -19.26
C THR A 78 3.30 -13.79 -19.45
N LEU A 79 3.70 -13.35 -20.65
CA LEU A 79 3.83 -11.92 -20.96
C LEU A 79 2.46 -11.23 -20.93
N ARG A 80 1.43 -11.79 -21.56
CA ARG A 80 0.07 -11.22 -21.56
C ARG A 80 -0.46 -11.03 -20.16
N ARG A 81 -0.31 -12.04 -19.29
CA ARG A 81 -0.73 -11.93 -17.89
C ARG A 81 -0.01 -10.80 -17.14
N ALA A 82 1.28 -10.58 -17.43
CA ALA A 82 2.03 -9.46 -16.85
C ALA A 82 1.55 -8.11 -17.38
N VAL A 83 1.34 -8.00 -18.70
CA VAL A 83 0.83 -6.79 -19.37
C VAL A 83 -0.61 -6.48 -18.95
N ASP A 84 -1.49 -7.50 -18.89
CA ASP A 84 -2.89 -7.34 -18.45
C ASP A 84 -2.95 -6.82 -17.00
N GLY A 85 -2.04 -7.30 -16.13
CA GLY A 85 -1.91 -6.75 -14.79
C GLY A 85 -1.52 -5.26 -14.79
N LEU A 86 -0.60 -4.84 -15.65
CA LEU A 86 -0.22 -3.43 -15.76
C LEU A 86 -1.29 -2.56 -16.42
N VAL A 87 -2.12 -3.13 -17.30
CA VAL A 87 -3.30 -2.45 -17.85
C VAL A 87 -4.36 -2.27 -16.77
N ALA A 88 -4.63 -3.31 -15.96
CA ALA A 88 -5.54 -3.23 -14.84
C ALA A 88 -5.09 -2.19 -13.79
N ASP A 89 -3.76 -2.08 -13.56
CA ASP A 89 -3.18 -1.07 -12.66
C ASP A 89 -3.12 0.34 -13.30
N GLY A 90 -3.54 0.52 -14.55
CA GLY A 90 -3.50 1.80 -15.24
C GLY A 90 -2.11 2.29 -15.65
N HIS A 91 -1.08 1.44 -15.61
CA HIS A 91 0.26 1.78 -16.11
C HIS A 91 0.38 1.66 -17.63
N LEU A 92 -0.51 0.90 -18.23
CA LEU A 92 -0.58 0.68 -19.67
C LEU A 92 -2.03 0.79 -20.15
N VAL A 93 -2.21 1.22 -21.39
CA VAL A 93 -3.49 1.15 -22.10
C VAL A 93 -3.29 0.37 -23.39
N ARG A 94 -4.25 -0.51 -23.71
CA ARG A 94 -4.24 -1.27 -24.97
C ARG A 94 -5.27 -0.69 -25.91
N GLU A 95 -4.83 -0.27 -27.09
CA GLU A 95 -5.70 0.19 -28.16
C GLU A 95 -5.66 -0.81 -29.33
N GLN A 96 -6.82 -1.28 -29.73
CA GLN A 96 -6.93 -2.24 -30.82
C GLN A 96 -6.38 -1.64 -32.13
N GLY A 97 -5.45 -2.33 -32.79
CA GLY A 97 -4.82 -1.87 -34.02
C GLY A 97 -3.70 -0.85 -33.84
N ARG A 98 -3.53 -0.25 -32.65
CA ARG A 98 -2.52 0.77 -32.39
C ARG A 98 -1.41 0.33 -31.44
N GLY A 99 -1.67 -0.68 -30.60
CA GLY A 99 -0.66 -1.26 -29.71
C GLY A 99 -0.95 -1.04 -28.23
N THR A 100 0.12 -1.20 -27.42
CA THR A 100 0.07 -0.97 -25.98
C THR A 100 0.93 0.25 -25.65
N TYR A 101 0.35 1.22 -24.96
CA TYR A 101 0.97 2.50 -24.65
C TYR A 101 1.22 2.62 -23.15
N VAL A 102 2.30 3.33 -22.82
CA VAL A 102 2.52 3.79 -21.45
C VAL A 102 1.46 4.83 -21.13
N THR A 103 0.72 4.58 -20.08
CA THR A 103 -0.09 5.60 -19.43
C THR A 103 0.39 5.76 -18.00
N ARG A 104 0.26 6.90 -17.46
CA ARG A 104 0.44 7.04 -16.03
C ARG A 104 -0.90 6.64 -15.43
N PRO A 105 -0.93 5.71 -14.46
CA PRO A 105 -2.14 5.60 -13.68
C PRO A 105 -2.47 7.04 -13.32
N ALA A 106 -3.62 7.55 -13.74
CA ALA A 106 -4.23 8.59 -12.95
C ALA A 106 -4.11 8.00 -11.56
N ILE A 107 -3.27 8.60 -10.70
CA ILE A 107 -3.27 8.22 -9.31
C ILE A 107 -4.76 8.32 -9.01
N ARG A 108 -5.41 7.16 -8.91
CA ARG A 108 -6.83 7.14 -8.58
C ARG A 108 -6.84 7.53 -7.12
N HIS A 109 -6.76 8.84 -6.89
CA HIS A 109 -7.04 9.44 -5.60
C HIS A 109 -8.55 9.29 -5.31
N GLU A 110 -9.09 8.13 -5.74
CA GLU A 110 -10.50 7.81 -5.56
C GLU A 110 -10.80 7.71 -4.07
N TYR A 111 -9.77 7.46 -3.23
CA TYR A 111 -9.99 7.24 -1.81
C TYR A 111 -8.99 8.04 -1.00
N ARG A 112 -9.45 9.16 -0.44
CA ARG A 112 -8.67 10.02 0.45
C ARG A 112 -8.98 9.65 1.89
N GLU A 113 -7.99 9.14 2.62
CA GLU A 113 -8.08 9.13 4.07
C GLU A 113 -7.84 10.56 4.56
N SER A 114 -8.94 11.30 4.78
CA SER A 114 -8.90 12.69 5.20
C SER A 114 -8.94 12.76 6.74
N PHE A 115 -7.91 13.34 7.32
CA PHE A 115 -7.85 13.70 8.73
C PHE A 115 -8.27 15.16 8.97
N VAL A 116 -9.05 15.70 8.05
CA VAL A 116 -9.57 17.06 8.09
C VAL A 116 -10.75 17.11 9.06
N HIS A 117 -10.70 18.00 10.01
CA HIS A 117 -11.77 18.39 10.95
C HIS A 117 -12.29 17.35 11.94
N ARG A 118 -12.04 16.03 11.79
CA ARG A 118 -12.54 15.03 12.77
C ARG A 118 -11.74 13.75 12.77
N ILE A 119 -11.72 13.09 13.93
CA ILE A 119 -11.26 11.71 14.06
C ILE A 119 -12.40 10.81 13.57
N ALA A 120 -12.39 10.49 12.27
CA ALA A 120 -13.34 9.60 11.65
C ALA A 120 -12.72 8.24 11.37
N GLY A 121 -13.52 7.19 11.36
CA GLY A 121 -13.08 5.87 10.91
C GLY A 121 -13.03 5.80 9.39
N PHE A 122 -12.12 4.98 8.87
CA PHE A 122 -11.98 4.75 7.43
C PHE A 122 -13.32 4.45 6.73
N SER A 123 -14.17 3.58 7.32
CA SER A 123 -15.47 3.25 6.75
C SER A 123 -16.37 4.48 6.58
N SER A 124 -16.40 5.36 7.59
CA SER A 124 -17.24 6.56 7.55
C SER A 124 -16.77 7.52 6.47
N VAL A 125 -15.43 7.74 6.36
CA VAL A 125 -14.83 8.61 5.36
C VAL A 125 -15.08 8.09 3.94
N MET A 126 -14.88 6.79 3.70
CA MET A 126 -15.09 6.20 2.39
C MET A 126 -16.58 6.17 1.98
N SER A 127 -17.48 5.88 2.93
CA SER A 127 -18.92 5.90 2.66
C SER A 127 -19.42 7.31 2.30
N GLU A 128 -18.87 8.37 2.89
CA GLU A 128 -19.16 9.76 2.52
C GLU A 128 -18.72 10.10 1.09
N GLN A 129 -17.69 9.41 0.60
CA GLN A 129 -17.21 9.50 -0.77
C GLN A 129 -17.97 8.58 -1.74
N GLY A 130 -18.98 7.84 -1.25
CA GLY A 130 -19.80 6.94 -2.06
C GLY A 130 -19.17 5.58 -2.37
N ALA A 131 -18.03 5.26 -1.74
CA ALA A 131 -17.30 4.01 -1.96
C ALA A 131 -17.84 2.86 -1.09
N GLN A 132 -17.79 1.65 -1.61
CA GLN A 132 -18.15 0.43 -0.86
C GLN A 132 -16.93 -0.09 -0.10
N VAL A 133 -17.00 -0.07 1.23
CA VAL A 133 -15.93 -0.59 2.08
C VAL A 133 -16.18 -2.05 2.43
N GLY A 134 -15.22 -2.90 2.09
CA GLY A 134 -15.14 -4.27 2.57
C GLY A 134 -14.17 -4.40 3.74
N THR A 135 -14.44 -5.32 4.65
CA THR A 135 -13.54 -5.64 5.76
C THR A 135 -13.44 -7.13 5.96
N LYS A 136 -12.21 -7.63 6.06
CA LYS A 136 -11.93 -8.98 6.55
C LYS A 136 -11.15 -8.85 7.84
N VAL A 137 -11.72 -9.34 8.95
CA VAL A 137 -11.02 -9.44 10.23
C VAL A 137 -9.98 -10.55 10.11
N LEU A 138 -8.72 -10.22 10.35
CA LEU A 138 -7.58 -11.14 10.31
C LEU A 138 -7.26 -11.65 11.71
N THR A 139 -7.22 -10.74 12.69
CA THR A 139 -6.96 -11.04 14.09
C THR A 139 -7.90 -10.22 14.96
N GLN A 140 -8.51 -10.85 15.96
CA GLN A 140 -9.29 -10.17 17.00
C GLN A 140 -9.21 -10.99 18.29
N ARG A 141 -8.51 -10.43 19.29
CA ARG A 141 -8.26 -11.14 20.55
C ARG A 141 -7.85 -10.19 21.67
N ILE A 142 -7.92 -10.67 22.90
CA ILE A 142 -7.23 -10.04 24.05
C ILE A 142 -5.89 -10.73 24.25
N GLY A 143 -4.86 -9.96 24.55
CA GLY A 143 -3.54 -10.46 24.88
C GLY A 143 -2.63 -9.36 25.41
N PRO A 144 -1.42 -9.72 25.86
CA PRO A 144 -0.47 -8.79 26.44
C PRO A 144 -0.06 -7.71 25.41
N ALA A 145 0.03 -6.48 25.88
CA ALA A 145 0.43 -5.36 25.04
C ALA A 145 1.88 -5.52 24.55
N PRO A 146 2.16 -5.49 23.22
CA PRO A 146 3.52 -5.37 22.75
C PRO A 146 4.20 -4.12 23.35
N ALA A 147 5.49 -4.18 23.67
CA ALA A 147 6.20 -3.11 24.38
C ALA A 147 6.03 -1.72 23.74
N ALA A 148 6.11 -1.64 22.40
CA ALA A 148 5.92 -0.39 21.66
C ALA A 148 4.48 0.14 21.77
N VAL A 149 3.48 -0.75 21.78
CA VAL A 149 2.07 -0.42 21.95
C VAL A 149 1.79 0.04 23.38
N ALA A 150 2.34 -0.65 24.38
CA ALA A 150 2.21 -0.29 25.78
C ALA A 150 2.75 1.14 26.01
N ALA A 151 3.89 1.48 25.42
CA ALA A 151 4.47 2.84 25.50
C ALA A 151 3.53 3.90 24.89
N GLU A 152 2.95 3.67 23.72
CA GLU A 152 2.05 4.61 23.04
C GLU A 152 0.70 4.75 23.77
N LEU A 153 0.23 3.68 24.41
CA LEU A 153 -1.02 3.66 25.18
C LEU A 153 -0.83 4.04 26.66
N ASN A 154 0.40 4.35 27.10
CA ASN A 154 0.75 4.62 28.50
C ASN A 154 0.28 3.49 29.44
N LEU A 155 0.47 2.24 29.02
CA LEU A 155 0.15 1.04 29.79
C LEU A 155 1.39 0.54 30.52
N ASP A 156 1.19 -0.13 31.65
CA ASP A 156 2.24 -0.90 32.28
C ASP A 156 2.53 -2.19 31.46
N GLY A 157 3.70 -2.79 31.68
CA GLY A 157 4.16 -3.92 30.89
C GLY A 157 3.36 -5.23 31.09
N ALA A 158 2.37 -5.25 32.01
CA ALA A 158 1.52 -6.39 32.30
C ALA A 158 0.08 -6.21 31.79
N SER A 159 -0.22 -5.05 31.18
CA SER A 159 -1.57 -4.73 30.73
C SER A 159 -1.93 -5.46 29.44
N ASP A 160 -3.17 -5.94 29.38
CA ASP A 160 -3.75 -6.53 28.18
C ASP A 160 -4.35 -5.46 27.25
N VAL A 161 -4.30 -5.76 25.96
CA VAL A 161 -4.96 -4.99 24.90
C VAL A 161 -5.91 -5.87 24.10
N VAL A 162 -6.95 -5.26 23.58
CA VAL A 162 -7.68 -5.82 22.44
C VAL A 162 -6.88 -5.53 21.19
N GLU A 163 -6.42 -6.58 20.54
CA GLU A 163 -5.74 -6.55 19.24
C GLU A 163 -6.78 -6.80 18.15
N LEU A 164 -6.86 -5.88 17.18
CA LEU A 164 -7.78 -5.97 16.05
C LEU A 164 -7.03 -5.68 14.75
N GLU A 165 -6.79 -6.70 13.96
CA GLU A 165 -6.18 -6.57 12.63
C GLU A 165 -7.21 -6.82 11.54
N ARG A 166 -7.26 -5.95 10.54
CA ARG A 166 -8.26 -6.00 9.46
C ARG A 166 -7.63 -5.69 8.12
N LEU A 167 -7.94 -6.51 7.13
CA LEU A 167 -7.76 -6.14 5.73
C LEU A 167 -8.97 -5.31 5.29
N ARG A 168 -8.68 -4.11 4.79
CA ARG A 168 -9.70 -3.18 4.29
C ARG A 168 -9.63 -3.15 2.77
N SER A 169 -10.79 -3.18 2.14
CA SER A 169 -10.93 -3.05 0.70
C SER A 169 -11.91 -1.93 0.36
N VAL A 170 -11.74 -1.36 -0.82
CA VAL A 170 -12.63 -0.35 -1.37
C VAL A 170 -13.04 -0.83 -2.76
N ASP A 171 -14.35 -0.87 -3.01
CA ASP A 171 -14.94 -1.41 -4.26
C ASP A 171 -14.39 -2.79 -4.66
N GLY A 172 -14.15 -3.65 -3.65
CA GLY A 172 -13.65 -5.01 -3.83
C GLY A 172 -12.13 -5.14 -3.95
N GLU A 173 -11.37 -4.04 -4.07
CA GLU A 173 -9.91 -4.05 -4.15
C GLU A 173 -9.26 -3.82 -2.77
N PRO A 174 -8.24 -4.64 -2.40
CA PRO A 174 -7.48 -4.42 -1.18
C PRO A 174 -6.83 -3.04 -1.16
N ASN A 175 -7.07 -2.31 -0.07
CA ASN A 175 -6.57 -0.96 0.10
C ASN A 175 -5.44 -0.89 1.16
N HIS A 176 -5.71 -1.41 2.37
CA HIS A 176 -4.73 -1.42 3.44
C HIS A 176 -4.98 -2.52 4.49
N VAL A 177 -3.93 -2.82 5.25
CA VAL A 177 -4.04 -3.58 6.51
C VAL A 177 -4.01 -2.60 7.66
N ALA A 178 -5.06 -2.61 8.49
CA ALA A 178 -5.19 -1.79 9.70
C ALA A 178 -5.02 -2.65 10.94
N HIS A 179 -4.03 -2.36 11.76
CA HIS A 179 -3.77 -3.02 13.03
C HIS A 179 -4.04 -2.03 14.17
N SER A 180 -4.99 -2.34 15.03
CA SER A 180 -5.46 -1.46 16.11
C SER A 180 -5.35 -2.14 17.46
N PHE A 181 -4.94 -1.38 18.46
CA PHE A 181 -4.78 -1.82 19.84
C PHE A 181 -5.54 -0.89 20.77
N LEU A 182 -6.31 -1.48 21.69
CA LEU A 182 -7.12 -0.78 22.66
C LEU A 182 -6.84 -1.35 24.05
N PRO A 183 -6.73 -0.55 25.11
CA PRO A 183 -6.64 -1.07 26.47
C PRO A 183 -7.84 -1.97 26.77
N ALA A 184 -7.60 -3.27 27.03
CA ALA A 184 -8.68 -4.23 27.27
C ALA A 184 -9.54 -3.88 28.50
N ALA A 185 -8.91 -3.28 29.50
CA ALA A 185 -9.62 -2.81 30.70
C ALA A 185 -10.64 -1.70 30.41
N LEU A 186 -10.45 -0.91 29.32
CA LEU A 186 -11.38 0.13 28.92
C LEU A 186 -12.44 -0.37 27.95
N PHE A 187 -12.08 -1.28 27.07
CA PHE A 187 -12.90 -1.67 25.93
C PHE A 187 -13.03 -3.20 25.78
N PRO A 188 -13.39 -3.94 26.85
CA PRO A 188 -13.39 -5.41 26.81
C PRO A 188 -14.33 -5.98 25.73
N ARG A 189 -15.48 -5.35 25.49
CA ARG A 189 -16.45 -5.82 24.48
C ARG A 189 -15.94 -5.66 23.04
N ALA A 190 -14.86 -4.92 22.82
CA ALA A 190 -14.26 -4.80 21.49
C ALA A 190 -13.64 -6.12 21.01
N ALA A 191 -13.34 -7.06 21.88
CA ALA A 191 -12.87 -8.39 21.53
C ALA A 191 -13.97 -9.29 20.94
N GLU A 192 -15.25 -9.01 21.25
CA GLU A 192 -16.42 -9.82 20.87
C GLU A 192 -17.27 -9.16 19.77
N GLN A 193 -17.02 -7.87 19.49
CA GLN A 193 -17.76 -7.12 18.47
C GLN A 193 -17.41 -7.60 17.07
N ASP A 194 -18.43 -7.85 16.24
CA ASP A 194 -18.20 -8.08 14.80
C ASP A 194 -17.77 -6.79 14.10
N PHE A 195 -16.50 -6.76 13.66
CA PHE A 195 -15.93 -5.68 12.87
C PHE A 195 -15.81 -5.99 11.38
N SER A 196 -16.48 -7.03 10.89
CA SER A 196 -16.58 -7.28 9.43
C SER A 196 -17.36 -6.17 8.73
N ASN A 197 -18.24 -5.48 9.46
CA ASN A 197 -18.95 -4.30 8.99
C ASN A 197 -18.88 -3.19 10.05
N GLY A 198 -18.56 -1.98 9.62
CA GLY A 198 -18.60 -0.82 10.49
C GLY A 198 -17.25 -0.24 10.90
N SER A 199 -17.33 0.85 11.65
CA SER A 199 -16.21 1.66 12.12
C SER A 199 -15.88 1.31 13.57
N LEU A 200 -14.58 1.11 13.86
CA LEU A 200 -14.10 0.95 15.23
C LEU A 200 -14.41 2.20 16.06
N TYR A 201 -14.19 3.40 15.52
CA TYR A 201 -14.42 4.63 16.27
C TYR A 201 -15.89 4.89 16.56
N ASP A 202 -16.80 4.53 15.63
CA ASP A 202 -18.23 4.65 15.86
C ASP A 202 -18.72 3.65 16.91
N PHE A 203 -18.15 2.43 16.91
CA PHE A 203 -18.38 1.46 17.97
C PHE A 203 -17.96 2.03 19.34
N LEU A 204 -16.76 2.60 19.45
CA LEU A 204 -16.28 3.17 20.71
C LEU A 204 -17.15 4.33 21.20
N ARG A 205 -17.59 5.22 20.31
CA ARG A 205 -18.50 6.31 20.65
C ARG A 205 -19.86 5.79 21.11
N ARG A 206 -20.42 4.82 20.38
CA ARG A 206 -21.76 4.30 20.67
C ARG A 206 -21.79 3.46 21.95
N GLU A 207 -20.85 2.53 22.11
CA GLU A 207 -20.90 1.54 23.19
C GLU A 207 -20.27 2.01 24.50
N TYR A 208 -19.33 2.96 24.41
CA TYR A 208 -18.57 3.43 25.58
C TYR A 208 -18.68 4.94 25.79
N ALA A 209 -19.41 5.65 24.94
CA ALA A 209 -19.42 7.12 24.90
C ALA A 209 -17.99 7.71 24.87
N ALA A 210 -17.08 7.00 24.18
CA ALA A 210 -15.68 7.38 24.16
C ALA A 210 -15.49 8.74 23.49
N ASP A 211 -14.80 9.64 24.24
CA ASP A 211 -14.45 10.97 23.77
C ASP A 211 -13.15 10.90 22.96
N LEU A 212 -13.26 10.77 21.65
CA LEU A 212 -12.11 10.74 20.74
C LEU A 212 -11.76 12.16 20.32
N ALA A 213 -10.98 12.87 21.16
CA ALA A 213 -10.77 14.31 21.03
C ALA A 213 -9.52 14.69 20.24
N HIS A 214 -8.41 13.97 20.42
CA HIS A 214 -7.12 14.31 19.84
C HIS A 214 -6.51 13.10 19.15
N ALA A 215 -5.90 13.31 17.97
CA ALA A 215 -5.13 12.29 17.28
C ALA A 215 -3.71 12.81 16.99
N ARG A 216 -2.70 12.02 17.39
CA ARG A 216 -1.33 12.19 16.90
C ARG A 216 -1.15 11.23 15.72
N ILE A 217 -0.78 11.78 14.57
CA ILE A 217 -0.59 11.01 13.35
C ILE A 217 0.85 11.16 12.89
N VAL A 218 1.48 10.04 12.56
CA VAL A 218 2.84 9.97 12.00
C VAL A 218 2.75 9.17 10.72
N VAL A 219 3.29 9.71 9.64
CA VAL A 219 3.32 9.06 8.33
C VAL A 219 4.76 8.73 7.97
N ASP A 220 5.00 7.46 7.68
CA ASP A 220 6.29 6.92 7.27
C ASP A 220 6.14 6.18 5.94
N VAL A 221 7.25 5.73 5.38
CA VAL A 221 7.29 4.82 4.25
C VAL A 221 7.92 3.51 4.70
N GLY A 222 7.27 2.40 4.35
CA GLY A 222 7.76 1.05 4.58
C GLY A 222 7.74 0.23 3.30
N THR A 223 8.05 -1.06 3.42
CA THR A 223 7.98 -2.02 2.33
C THR A 223 7.11 -3.21 2.73
N ALA A 224 6.35 -3.74 1.80
CA ALA A 224 5.46 -4.89 2.05
C ALA A 224 6.27 -6.16 2.34
N ALA A 225 5.99 -6.80 3.48
CA ALA A 225 6.45 -8.16 3.75
C ALA A 225 5.72 -9.18 2.84
N PRO A 226 6.23 -10.40 2.63
CA PRO A 226 5.62 -11.35 1.71
C PRO A 226 4.16 -11.68 2.01
N ASP A 227 3.81 -11.93 3.25
CA ASP A 227 2.45 -12.22 3.74
C ASP A 227 1.51 -11.02 3.57
N GLU A 228 1.99 -9.83 3.84
CA GLU A 228 1.27 -8.58 3.64
C GLU A 228 1.05 -8.28 2.14
N ALA A 229 2.07 -8.55 1.32
CA ALA A 229 1.99 -8.39 -0.12
C ALA A 229 0.91 -9.29 -0.74
N ASP A 230 0.78 -10.53 -0.25
CA ASP A 230 -0.27 -11.45 -0.66
C ASP A 230 -1.66 -10.93 -0.27
N LEU A 231 -1.84 -10.43 0.95
CA LEU A 231 -3.10 -9.81 1.41
C LEU A 231 -3.49 -8.59 0.56
N LEU A 232 -2.53 -7.73 0.26
CA LEU A 232 -2.73 -6.50 -0.51
C LEU A 232 -2.70 -6.71 -2.02
N ARG A 233 -2.43 -7.94 -2.49
CA ARG A 233 -2.28 -8.31 -3.92
C ARG A 233 -1.24 -7.47 -4.66
N ILE A 234 -0.13 -7.20 -3.99
CA ILE A 234 1.02 -6.46 -4.52
C ILE A 234 2.27 -7.33 -4.50
N VAL A 235 3.39 -6.81 -5.00
CA VAL A 235 4.67 -7.54 -4.98
C VAL A 235 5.35 -7.32 -3.62
N ALA A 236 5.92 -8.38 -3.04
CA ALA A 236 6.73 -8.26 -1.83
C ALA A 236 7.87 -7.23 -2.04
N GLY A 237 8.10 -6.38 -1.04
CA GLY A 237 9.03 -5.26 -1.14
C GLY A 237 8.48 -4.01 -1.83
N SER A 238 7.22 -4.01 -2.31
CA SER A 238 6.56 -2.79 -2.79
C SER A 238 6.49 -1.73 -1.68
N PRO A 239 6.62 -0.44 -2.02
CA PRO A 239 6.48 0.62 -1.02
C PRO A 239 5.05 0.69 -0.48
N LEU A 240 4.93 0.99 0.80
CA LEU A 240 3.67 1.25 1.50
C LEU A 240 3.75 2.56 2.26
N LEU A 241 2.64 3.29 2.35
CA LEU A 241 2.47 4.34 3.34
C LEU A 241 2.15 3.69 4.69
N VAL A 242 2.88 4.06 5.72
CA VAL A 242 2.65 3.59 7.09
C VAL A 242 2.12 4.73 7.93
N VAL A 243 0.84 4.68 8.27
CA VAL A 243 0.17 5.71 9.08
C VAL A 243 0.01 5.17 10.49
N ARG A 244 0.71 5.79 11.45
CA ARG A 244 0.57 5.49 12.88
C ARG A 244 -0.30 6.56 13.53
N THR A 245 -1.32 6.13 14.25
CA THR A 245 -2.28 7.04 14.88
C THR A 245 -2.45 6.66 16.35
N THR A 246 -2.27 7.62 17.25
CA THR A 246 -2.62 7.47 18.66
C THR A 246 -3.74 8.45 18.99
N VAL A 247 -4.93 7.92 19.29
CA VAL A 247 -6.12 8.70 19.65
C VAL A 247 -6.23 8.82 21.16
N ARG A 248 -6.53 10.04 21.61
CA ARG A 248 -6.63 10.41 23.03
C ARG A 248 -7.97 11.10 23.30
N ASP A 249 -8.43 11.00 24.55
CA ASP A 249 -9.56 11.78 25.04
C ASP A 249 -9.16 13.25 25.36
N THR A 250 -10.12 14.07 25.76
CA THR A 250 -9.88 15.48 26.19
C THR A 250 -8.95 15.59 27.40
N GLY A 251 -8.90 14.56 28.24
CA GLY A 251 -7.96 14.46 29.37
C GLY A 251 -6.53 14.06 28.97
N GLY A 252 -6.30 13.76 27.69
CA GLY A 252 -5.00 13.33 27.16
C GLY A 252 -4.72 11.83 27.34
N ARG A 253 -5.67 11.04 27.84
CA ARG A 253 -5.55 9.59 28.02
C ARG A 253 -5.58 8.88 26.67
N PRO A 254 -4.59 8.02 26.33
CA PRO A 254 -4.62 7.24 25.12
C PRO A 254 -5.75 6.20 25.15
N LEU A 255 -6.53 6.14 24.09
CA LEU A 255 -7.66 5.22 23.93
C LEU A 255 -7.41 4.17 22.85
N VAL A 256 -6.78 4.56 21.75
CA VAL A 256 -6.47 3.67 20.62
C VAL A 256 -5.10 4.00 20.10
N HIS A 257 -4.28 2.97 19.87
CA HIS A 257 -3.10 3.06 19.03
C HIS A 257 -3.29 2.16 17.82
N SER A 258 -2.98 2.67 16.65
CA SER A 258 -3.10 1.90 15.42
C SER A 258 -1.98 2.23 14.43
N TYR A 259 -1.67 1.28 13.58
CA TYR A 259 -0.90 1.52 12.37
C TYR A 259 -1.61 0.90 11.18
N SER A 260 -1.70 1.68 10.11
CA SER A 260 -2.26 1.25 8.84
C SER A 260 -1.15 1.21 7.80
N ARG A 261 -1.12 0.18 7.00
CA ARG A 261 -0.14 -0.03 5.94
C ARG A 261 -0.86 0.00 4.61
N LEU A 262 -0.80 1.16 3.95
CA LEU A 262 -1.63 1.49 2.80
C LEU A 262 -0.86 1.34 1.50
N ARG A 263 -1.55 0.87 0.48
CA ARG A 263 -1.06 0.88 -0.91
C ARG A 263 -1.05 2.31 -1.44
N PRO A 264 0.11 2.89 -1.81
CA PRO A 264 0.19 4.27 -2.27
C PRO A 264 -0.37 4.48 -3.68
N ASP A 265 -0.60 3.42 -4.43
CA ASP A 265 -1.21 3.46 -5.77
C ASP A 265 -2.73 3.68 -5.74
N VAL A 266 -3.39 3.40 -4.61
CA VAL A 266 -4.85 3.54 -4.44
C VAL A 266 -5.23 4.34 -3.18
N SER A 267 -4.26 4.86 -2.43
CA SER A 267 -4.52 5.57 -1.17
C SER A 267 -3.79 6.90 -1.12
N GLN A 268 -4.44 7.91 -0.58
CA GLN A 268 -3.86 9.21 -0.29
C GLN A 268 -4.16 9.61 1.16
N VAL A 269 -3.20 10.23 1.82
CA VAL A 269 -3.38 10.82 3.15
C VAL A 269 -3.39 12.33 2.99
N GLU A 270 -4.46 12.98 3.45
CA GLU A 270 -4.66 14.43 3.34
C GLU A 270 -4.78 15.06 4.72
N PHE A 271 -4.05 16.15 4.92
CA PHE A 271 -4.15 16.98 6.11
C PHE A 271 -4.51 18.40 5.70
N GLU A 272 -5.48 19.01 6.36
CA GLU A 272 -5.74 20.43 6.27
C GLU A 272 -5.27 21.11 7.55
N VAL A 273 -4.39 22.09 7.41
CA VAL A 273 -3.85 22.85 8.55
C VAL A 273 -4.36 24.28 8.44
N SER A 274 -5.21 24.66 9.41
CA SER A 274 -5.60 26.06 9.55
C SER A 274 -4.57 26.82 10.36
N VAL A 275 -4.05 27.90 9.82
CA VAL A 275 -3.21 28.83 10.57
C VAL A 275 -4.15 29.59 11.51
N GLY A 276 -4.09 29.27 12.80
CA GLY A 276 -4.86 29.97 13.83
C GLY A 276 -4.60 31.47 13.74
N GLY A 277 -5.64 32.24 13.51
CA GLY A 277 -5.58 33.68 13.72
C GLY A 277 -5.26 33.96 15.19
N ARG A 278 -4.32 34.88 15.41
CA ARG A 278 -4.01 35.43 16.75
C ARG A 278 -5.24 36.11 17.33
#